data_57c4064024c2c9782c99a5b5dd0b1026
#
_entry.id   57c4064024c2c9782c99a5b5dd0b1026
#
_cell.length_a   1.000
_cell.length_b   1.000
_cell.length_c   1.000
_cell.angle_alpha   90.00
_cell.angle_beta   90.00
_cell.angle_gamma   90.00
#
_symmetry.space_group_name_H-M   'P 1'
#
loop_
_entity.id
_entity.type
_entity.pdbx_description
1 polymer ?
#
loop_
_entity_poly.entity_id
_entity_poly.type
_entity_poly.pdbx_seq_one_letter_code
_entity_poly.pdbx_strand_id
1 'polypeptide(L)'
;MNNTLPDDIEQLKALLIAQQAVIVRLSGEITGYAREISSLRALVAKLQRMLFGRSSEKIEKKIARAETRITELQNRLGEAQLQLTSMAGETAPKTSDSPVRKALPATLPHDRQVISPAETECSVCSGKLKPLGESISEQLDIINTAFRVIETVRPKLACSRCDCIVQAPQPPKPIERSYASPALLARIIMAKFAEHLPLYRQSEIYARQGVELHRNTMGRWVDIMGEQLRPLYDELKHYVLMPGKVHADDTPVNVLEPGQGKTRTGRLWVYVRDD
;
A
#
# COMPACT_ATOMS: atom_id res chain seq x y z
N MET A 1 6.50 6.71 39.02
CA MET A 1 5.45 6.40 40.02
C MET A 1 5.51 4.90 40.22
N ASN A 2 5.95 4.43 41.38
CA ASN A 2 6.09 3.02 41.69
C ASN A 2 4.69 2.41 41.78
N ASN A 3 4.36 1.54 40.85
CA ASN A 3 3.12 0.77 40.81
C ASN A 3 3.29 -0.47 41.73
N THR A 4 3.30 -0.27 43.05
CA THR A 4 3.25 -1.40 44.01
C THR A 4 1.80 -1.89 44.05
N LEU A 5 1.61 -3.13 43.58
CA LEU A 5 0.33 -3.83 43.75
C LEU A 5 0.00 -3.95 45.23
N PRO A 6 -1.25 -3.78 45.66
CA PRO A 6 -1.64 -4.00 47.06
C PRO A 6 -1.49 -5.48 47.42
N ASP A 7 -0.99 -5.76 48.64
CA ASP A 7 -0.78 -7.12 49.13
C ASP A 7 -2.10 -7.78 49.61
N ASP A 8 -3.22 -7.04 49.63
CA ASP A 8 -4.52 -7.55 50.08
C ASP A 8 -5.31 -8.14 48.90
N ILE A 9 -5.72 -9.39 49.01
CA ILE A 9 -6.45 -10.17 48.02
C ILE A 9 -7.82 -9.51 47.69
N GLU A 10 -8.49 -8.93 48.67
CA GLU A 10 -9.78 -8.25 48.45
C GLU A 10 -9.61 -6.98 47.64
N GLN A 11 -8.56 -6.21 47.87
CA GLN A 11 -8.24 -5.01 47.06
C GLN A 11 -7.82 -5.38 45.62
N LEU A 12 -7.08 -6.48 45.46
CA LEU A 12 -6.73 -7.00 44.13
C LEU A 12 -7.97 -7.44 43.33
N LYS A 13 -8.92 -8.13 44.00
CA LYS A 13 -10.18 -8.52 43.37
C LYS A 13 -11.00 -7.31 42.96
N ALA A 14 -11.10 -6.28 43.80
CA ALA A 14 -11.82 -5.04 43.51
C ALA A 14 -11.22 -4.29 42.29
N LEU A 15 -9.87 -4.24 42.20
CA LEU A 15 -9.16 -3.66 41.06
C LEU A 15 -9.41 -4.44 39.76
N LEU A 16 -9.39 -5.76 39.81
CA LEU A 16 -9.68 -6.62 38.65
C LEU A 16 -11.11 -6.42 38.15
N ILE A 17 -12.09 -6.34 39.04
CA ILE A 17 -13.49 -6.09 38.66
C ILE A 17 -13.63 -4.70 38.05
N ALA A 18 -12.98 -3.68 38.61
CA ALA A 18 -12.99 -2.34 38.05
C ALA A 18 -12.33 -2.25 36.65
N GLN A 19 -11.17 -2.91 36.46
CA GLN A 19 -10.53 -3.01 35.15
C GLN A 19 -11.44 -3.72 34.12
N GLN A 20 -12.05 -4.82 34.51
CA GLN A 20 -12.93 -5.59 33.63
C GLN A 20 -14.15 -4.78 33.19
N ALA A 21 -14.73 -3.97 34.10
CA ALA A 21 -15.83 -3.06 33.77
C ALA A 21 -15.41 -2.00 32.75
N VAL A 22 -14.22 -1.44 32.86
CA VAL A 22 -13.68 -0.46 31.89
C VAL A 22 -13.41 -1.13 30.52
N ILE A 23 -12.85 -2.32 30.49
CA ILE A 23 -12.62 -3.09 29.27
C ILE A 23 -13.94 -3.36 28.53
N VAL A 24 -14.97 -3.80 29.24
CA VAL A 24 -16.30 -4.05 28.66
C VAL A 24 -16.91 -2.76 28.10
N ARG A 25 -16.80 -1.64 28.83
CA ARG A 25 -17.29 -0.34 28.36
C ARG A 25 -16.57 0.11 27.08
N LEU A 26 -15.23 0.11 27.09
CA LEU A 26 -14.43 0.52 25.92
C LEU A 26 -14.68 -0.38 24.69
N SER A 27 -14.82 -1.68 24.90
CA SER A 27 -15.16 -2.62 23.82
C SER A 27 -16.55 -2.34 23.22
N GLY A 28 -17.51 -1.93 24.08
CA GLY A 28 -18.82 -1.49 23.64
C GLY A 28 -18.78 -0.22 22.82
N GLU A 29 -18.02 0.78 23.26
CA GLU A 29 -17.81 2.06 22.53
C GLU A 29 -17.14 1.82 21.17
N ILE A 30 -16.07 1.03 21.12
CA ILE A 30 -15.37 0.65 19.88
C ILE A 30 -16.35 0.02 18.88
N THR A 31 -17.18 -0.91 19.35
CA THR A 31 -18.17 -1.60 18.51
C THR A 31 -19.26 -0.60 18.04
N GLY A 32 -19.66 0.33 18.89
CA GLY A 32 -20.60 1.40 18.55
C GLY A 32 -20.08 2.32 17.46
N TYR A 33 -18.86 2.85 17.62
CA TYR A 33 -18.22 3.70 16.61
C TYR A 33 -18.02 2.99 15.27
N ALA A 34 -17.59 1.73 15.29
CA ALA A 34 -17.43 0.94 14.06
C ALA A 34 -18.74 0.78 13.29
N ARG A 35 -19.87 0.56 13.96
CA ARG A 35 -21.20 0.46 13.33
C ARG A 35 -21.65 1.83 12.77
N GLU A 36 -21.47 2.92 13.50
CA GLU A 36 -21.84 4.27 13.05
C GLU A 36 -21.02 4.68 11.83
N ILE A 37 -19.72 4.44 11.83
CA ILE A 37 -18.84 4.67 10.67
C ILE A 37 -19.32 3.87 9.45
N SER A 38 -19.67 2.59 9.63
CA SER A 38 -20.17 1.76 8.54
C SER A 38 -21.48 2.27 7.95
N SER A 39 -22.43 2.70 8.80
CA SER A 39 -23.71 3.26 8.36
C SER A 39 -23.55 4.58 7.62
N LEU A 40 -22.66 5.47 8.11
CA LEU A 40 -22.37 6.75 7.47
C LEU A 40 -21.67 6.56 6.12
N ARG A 41 -20.75 5.61 5.99
CA ARG A 41 -20.12 5.25 4.70
C ARG A 41 -21.14 4.76 3.69
N ALA A 42 -22.11 3.92 4.10
CA ALA A 42 -23.18 3.46 3.25
C ALA A 42 -24.08 4.64 2.80
N LEU A 43 -24.37 5.60 3.69
CA LEU A 43 -25.11 6.81 3.37
C LEU A 43 -24.34 7.69 2.36
N VAL A 44 -23.05 7.93 2.56
CA VAL A 44 -22.21 8.68 1.63
C VAL A 44 -22.21 8.02 0.26
N ALA A 45 -22.03 6.71 0.17
CA ALA A 45 -22.07 5.97 -1.07
C ALA A 45 -23.44 6.05 -1.78
N LYS A 46 -24.53 6.09 -1.01
CA LYS A 46 -25.89 6.31 -1.55
C LYS A 46 -26.06 7.73 -2.09
N LEU A 47 -25.63 8.75 -1.33
CA LEU A 47 -25.71 10.14 -1.74
C LEU A 47 -24.84 10.44 -2.97
N GLN A 48 -23.65 9.86 -3.05
CA GLN A 48 -22.76 9.99 -4.21
C GLN A 48 -23.39 9.39 -5.48
N ARG A 49 -24.09 8.24 -5.37
CA ARG A 49 -24.86 7.67 -6.49
C ARG A 49 -26.01 8.57 -6.96
N MET A 50 -26.63 9.32 -6.05
CA MET A 50 -27.72 10.27 -6.38
C MET A 50 -27.20 11.57 -7.02
N LEU A 51 -25.90 11.86 -6.89
CA LEU A 51 -25.24 13.03 -7.54
C LEU A 51 -24.93 12.79 -9.03
N PHE A 52 -24.98 11.55 -9.52
CA PHE A 52 -24.82 11.26 -10.94
C PHE A 52 -26.01 11.80 -11.74
N GLY A 53 -25.90 13.09 -12.18
CA GLY A 53 -26.83 13.72 -13.10
C GLY A 53 -27.39 15.09 -12.71
N ARG A 54 -27.33 15.53 -11.46
CA ARG A 54 -27.67 16.88 -11.01
C ARG A 54 -26.82 17.27 -9.81
N SER A 55 -25.94 18.27 -9.96
CA SER A 55 -25.24 18.86 -8.82
C SER A 55 -26.27 19.58 -7.94
N SER A 56 -26.59 18.99 -6.80
CA SER A 56 -27.42 19.58 -5.78
C SER A 56 -26.52 20.00 -4.63
N GLU A 57 -26.29 21.29 -4.47
CA GLU A 57 -25.52 21.87 -3.35
C GLU A 57 -25.96 21.34 -1.98
N LYS A 58 -27.24 21.00 -1.84
CA LYS A 58 -27.80 20.39 -0.62
C LYS A 58 -27.26 18.96 -0.38
N ILE A 59 -27.02 18.20 -1.44
CA ILE A 59 -26.48 16.83 -1.33
C ILE A 59 -24.98 16.89 -1.03
N GLU A 60 -24.25 17.80 -1.66
CA GLU A 60 -22.82 18.01 -1.38
C GLU A 60 -22.58 18.42 0.07
N LYS A 61 -23.40 19.37 0.61
CA LYS A 61 -23.35 19.74 2.03
C LYS A 61 -23.65 18.56 2.97
N LYS A 62 -24.55 17.64 2.58
CA LYS A 62 -24.82 16.42 3.37
C LYS A 62 -23.67 15.44 3.35
N ILE A 63 -23.03 15.25 2.18
CA ILE A 63 -21.84 14.41 2.05
C ILE A 63 -20.71 14.96 2.91
N ALA A 64 -20.39 16.26 2.79
CA ALA A 64 -19.33 16.89 3.57
C ALA A 64 -19.53 16.74 5.09
N ARG A 65 -20.78 16.92 5.56
CA ARG A 65 -21.11 16.72 6.99
C ARG A 65 -20.93 15.26 7.42
N ALA A 66 -21.32 14.29 6.58
CA ALA A 66 -21.14 12.88 6.89
C ALA A 66 -19.65 12.49 6.91
N GLU A 67 -18.85 13.01 6.00
CA GLU A 67 -17.39 12.79 5.95
C GLU A 67 -16.68 13.40 7.17
N THR A 68 -17.04 14.61 7.58
CA THR A 68 -16.53 15.23 8.82
C THR A 68 -16.87 14.35 10.04
N ARG A 69 -18.10 13.86 10.13
CA ARG A 69 -18.53 12.98 11.21
C ARG A 69 -17.78 11.64 11.23
N ILE A 70 -17.51 11.06 10.06
CA ILE A 70 -16.70 9.84 9.93
C ILE A 70 -15.30 10.08 10.49
N THR A 71 -14.66 11.20 10.14
CA THR A 71 -13.32 11.55 10.64
C THR A 71 -13.30 11.72 12.15
N GLU A 72 -14.30 12.39 12.73
CA GLU A 72 -14.44 12.54 14.18
C GLU A 72 -14.58 11.20 14.89
N LEU A 73 -15.43 10.31 14.36
CA LEU A 73 -15.63 8.97 14.92
C LEU A 73 -14.39 8.09 14.79
N GLN A 74 -13.62 8.24 13.71
CA GLN A 74 -12.35 7.53 13.55
C GLN A 74 -11.32 7.96 14.58
N ASN A 75 -11.24 9.26 14.91
CA ASN A 75 -10.37 9.76 15.96
C ASN A 75 -10.76 9.18 17.33
N ARG A 76 -12.05 9.24 17.68
CA ARG A 76 -12.56 8.66 18.94
C ARG A 76 -12.34 7.15 19.04
N LEU A 77 -12.50 6.44 17.92
CA LEU A 77 -12.20 4.99 17.83
C LEU A 77 -10.72 4.73 18.13
N GLY A 78 -9.81 5.53 17.55
CA GLY A 78 -8.37 5.44 17.81
C GLY A 78 -8.02 5.71 19.27
N GLU A 79 -8.62 6.73 19.90
CA GLU A 79 -8.42 7.05 21.32
C GLU A 79 -8.90 5.92 22.23
N ALA A 80 -10.08 5.36 21.97
CA ALA A 80 -10.62 4.24 22.74
C ALA A 80 -9.76 2.96 22.60
N GLN A 81 -9.24 2.71 21.41
CA GLN A 81 -8.32 1.59 21.17
C GLN A 81 -6.98 1.77 21.91
N LEU A 82 -6.42 2.99 21.91
CA LEU A 82 -5.20 3.30 22.66
C LEU A 82 -5.39 3.12 24.16
N GLN A 83 -6.53 3.56 24.72
CA GLN A 83 -6.86 3.36 26.13
C GLN A 83 -6.99 1.88 26.47
N LEU A 84 -7.64 1.09 25.62
CA LEU A 84 -7.78 -0.35 25.84
C LEU A 84 -6.40 -1.06 25.85
N THR A 85 -5.51 -0.69 24.91
CA THR A 85 -4.16 -1.26 24.80
C THR A 85 -3.28 -0.88 25.98
N SER A 86 -3.39 0.37 26.48
CA SER A 86 -2.62 0.82 27.64
C SER A 86 -3.02 0.11 28.95
N MET A 87 -4.27 -0.34 29.06
CA MET A 87 -4.77 -1.07 30.21
C MET A 87 -4.42 -2.57 30.16
N ALA A 88 -4.19 -3.14 28.99
CA ALA A 88 -3.86 -4.55 28.81
C ALA A 88 -2.42 -4.91 29.24
N GLY A 89 -1.60 -3.94 29.64
CA GLY A 89 -0.24 -4.19 30.16
C GLY A 89 0.74 -4.79 29.16
N GLU A 90 0.33 -4.97 27.92
CA GLU A 90 1.23 -5.36 26.85
C GLU A 90 2.08 -4.14 26.46
N THR A 91 3.40 -4.28 26.62
CA THR A 91 4.33 -3.44 25.87
C THR A 91 3.98 -3.65 24.41
N ALA A 92 3.12 -2.78 23.90
CA ALA A 92 2.78 -2.78 22.48
C ALA A 92 4.11 -2.83 21.72
N PRO A 93 4.35 -3.81 20.85
CA PRO A 93 5.42 -3.67 19.88
C PRO A 93 5.13 -2.34 19.21
N LYS A 94 6.12 -1.43 19.14
CA LYS A 94 6.02 -0.21 18.38
C LYS A 94 5.64 -0.63 16.96
N THR A 95 4.35 -0.72 16.71
CA THR A 95 3.82 -0.78 15.36
C THR A 95 4.15 0.57 14.76
N SER A 96 5.29 0.61 14.09
CA SER A 96 5.48 1.62 13.06
C SER A 96 4.18 1.59 12.24
N ASP A 97 3.53 2.73 12.07
CA ASP A 97 2.39 2.95 11.16
C ASP A 97 2.79 2.72 9.69
N SER A 98 3.50 1.65 9.44
CA SER A 98 3.67 1.10 8.11
C SER A 98 2.40 0.31 7.81
N PRO A 99 1.61 0.69 6.81
CA PRO A 99 0.42 -0.05 6.44
C PRO A 99 0.80 -1.52 6.26
N VAL A 100 0.27 -2.36 7.14
CA VAL A 100 0.52 -3.81 7.12
C VAL A 100 0.15 -4.28 5.72
N ARG A 101 1.15 -4.78 4.99
CA ARG A 101 0.97 -5.31 3.64
C ARG A 101 -0.01 -6.46 3.71
N LYS A 102 -1.16 -6.34 3.05
CA LYS A 102 -2.08 -7.47 2.90
C LYS A 102 -1.36 -8.61 2.17
N ALA A 103 -1.54 -9.84 2.64
CA ALA A 103 -1.06 -11.01 1.93
C ALA A 103 -1.68 -11.07 0.53
N LEU A 104 -0.94 -11.59 -0.44
CA LEU A 104 -1.47 -11.80 -1.78
C LEU A 104 -2.52 -12.93 -1.74
N PRO A 105 -3.55 -12.89 -2.63
CA PRO A 105 -4.60 -13.90 -2.61
C PRO A 105 -4.04 -15.31 -2.87
N ALA A 106 -4.30 -16.23 -1.97
CA ALA A 106 -3.85 -17.63 -2.09
C ALA A 106 -4.53 -18.38 -3.27
N THR A 107 -5.58 -17.81 -3.85
CA THR A 107 -6.30 -18.38 -5.00
C THR A 107 -5.59 -18.16 -6.34
N LEU A 108 -4.60 -17.26 -6.37
CA LEU A 108 -3.82 -17.01 -7.58
C LEU A 108 -2.83 -18.16 -7.83
N PRO A 109 -2.51 -18.47 -9.10
CA PRO A 109 -1.44 -19.41 -9.41
C PRO A 109 -0.09 -18.87 -8.91
N HIS A 110 0.66 -19.70 -8.21
CA HIS A 110 2.00 -19.41 -7.70
C HIS A 110 3.06 -20.04 -8.60
N ASP A 111 3.99 -19.22 -9.07
CA ASP A 111 5.18 -19.63 -9.80
C ASP A 111 6.38 -19.57 -8.85
N ARG A 112 6.80 -20.73 -8.36
CA ARG A 112 7.86 -20.86 -7.37
C ARG A 112 9.23 -20.97 -8.02
N GLN A 113 10.08 -19.97 -7.79
CA GLN A 113 11.44 -19.89 -8.29
C GLN A 113 12.43 -20.01 -7.13
N VAL A 114 13.29 -21.04 -7.18
CA VAL A 114 14.31 -21.26 -6.15
C VAL A 114 15.64 -20.72 -6.64
N ILE A 115 16.23 -19.79 -5.91
CA ILE A 115 17.55 -19.20 -6.18
C ILE A 115 18.50 -19.66 -5.07
N SER A 116 19.27 -20.69 -5.37
CA SER A 116 20.29 -21.23 -4.45
C SER A 116 21.58 -20.41 -4.51
N PRO A 117 22.33 -20.29 -3.40
CA PRO A 117 23.68 -19.74 -3.42
C PRO A 117 24.57 -20.57 -4.35
N ALA A 118 25.51 -19.92 -5.02
CA ALA A 118 26.47 -20.57 -5.90
C ALA A 118 27.56 -21.34 -5.12
N GLU A 119 27.78 -20.92 -3.86
CA GLU A 119 28.79 -21.50 -2.98
C GLU A 119 28.32 -22.85 -2.43
N THR A 120 29.14 -23.87 -2.57
CA THR A 120 28.95 -25.20 -1.99
C THR A 120 29.69 -25.37 -0.66
N GLU A 121 30.69 -24.51 -0.41
CA GLU A 121 31.53 -24.48 0.78
C GLU A 121 31.57 -23.07 1.38
N CYS A 122 31.85 -22.95 2.66
CA CYS A 122 31.97 -21.69 3.34
C CYS A 122 33.14 -20.86 2.84
N SER A 123 32.92 -19.63 2.41
CA SER A 123 33.96 -18.70 1.93
C SER A 123 34.96 -18.27 3.01
N VAL A 124 34.64 -18.46 4.31
CA VAL A 124 35.48 -18.06 5.42
C VAL A 124 36.38 -19.19 5.92
N CYS A 125 35.89 -20.43 5.99
CA CYS A 125 36.64 -21.55 6.59
C CYS A 125 36.61 -22.85 5.78
N SER A 126 36.06 -22.82 4.55
CA SER A 126 35.91 -24.00 3.67
C SER A 126 35.15 -25.17 4.33
N GLY A 127 34.34 -24.87 5.34
CA GLY A 127 33.50 -25.84 6.02
C GLY A 127 32.24 -26.18 5.20
N LYS A 128 31.65 -27.37 5.46
CA LYS A 128 30.41 -27.79 4.81
C LYS A 128 29.23 -26.89 5.22
N LEU A 129 28.47 -26.48 4.24
CA LEU A 129 27.23 -25.72 4.41
C LEU A 129 26.04 -26.66 4.66
N LYS A 130 25.19 -26.34 5.64
CA LYS A 130 23.95 -27.08 5.96
C LYS A 130 22.74 -26.17 5.78
N PRO A 131 21.58 -26.69 5.34
CA PRO A 131 20.36 -25.92 5.29
C PRO A 131 19.97 -25.36 6.68
N LEU A 132 19.71 -24.06 6.76
CA LEU A 132 19.25 -23.37 7.98
C LEU A 132 17.77 -22.98 7.89
N GLY A 133 17.26 -22.76 6.67
CA GLY A 133 15.91 -22.28 6.40
C GLY A 133 15.85 -21.60 5.05
N GLU A 134 14.78 -20.90 4.78
CA GLU A 134 14.59 -20.17 3.52
C GLU A 134 13.98 -18.80 3.72
N SER A 135 14.28 -17.85 2.85
CA SER A 135 13.60 -16.56 2.73
C SER A 135 12.69 -16.58 1.52
N ILE A 136 11.42 -16.29 1.70
CA ILE A 136 10.43 -16.25 0.64
C ILE A 136 10.06 -14.79 0.38
N SER A 137 10.08 -14.38 -0.88
CA SER A 137 9.58 -13.08 -1.31
C SER A 137 8.58 -13.25 -2.45
N GLU A 138 7.43 -12.60 -2.34
CA GLU A 138 6.35 -12.69 -3.30
C GLU A 138 6.25 -11.43 -4.14
N GLN A 139 5.96 -11.59 -5.45
CA GLN A 139 5.63 -10.52 -6.36
C GLN A 139 4.33 -10.84 -7.10
N LEU A 140 3.45 -9.85 -7.19
CA LEU A 140 2.26 -9.92 -8.03
C LEU A 140 2.67 -9.63 -9.48
N ASP A 141 2.37 -10.55 -10.36
CA ASP A 141 2.69 -10.49 -11.78
C ASP A 141 1.44 -10.60 -12.63
N ILE A 142 1.51 -10.17 -13.88
CA ILE A 142 0.42 -10.25 -14.85
C ILE A 142 0.94 -10.80 -16.18
N ILE A 143 0.24 -11.82 -16.68
CA ILE A 143 0.50 -12.41 -18.00
C ILE A 143 -0.82 -12.46 -18.76
N ASN A 144 -0.84 -11.86 -19.93
CA ASN A 144 -2.03 -11.88 -20.81
C ASN A 144 -3.34 -11.58 -20.07
N THR A 145 -3.35 -10.52 -19.23
CA THR A 145 -4.50 -10.10 -18.42
C THR A 145 -4.85 -10.98 -17.20
N ALA A 146 -4.14 -12.06 -16.95
CA ALA A 146 -4.32 -12.90 -15.76
C ALA A 146 -3.25 -12.61 -14.71
N PHE A 147 -3.63 -12.60 -13.43
CA PHE A 147 -2.68 -12.42 -12.33
C PHE A 147 -2.07 -13.75 -11.90
N ARG A 148 -0.81 -13.71 -11.50
CA ARG A 148 -0.10 -14.78 -10.80
C ARG A 148 0.79 -14.21 -9.70
N VAL A 149 1.27 -15.05 -8.81
CA VAL A 149 2.26 -14.71 -7.80
C VAL A 149 3.58 -15.35 -8.17
N ILE A 150 4.64 -14.56 -8.30
CA ILE A 150 6.01 -15.06 -8.41
C ILE A 150 6.56 -15.19 -6.98
N GLU A 151 6.79 -16.42 -6.56
CA GLU A 151 7.35 -16.75 -5.25
C GLU A 151 8.85 -17.03 -5.40
N THR A 152 9.68 -16.08 -4.99
CA THR A 152 11.13 -16.23 -5.02
C THR A 152 11.61 -16.80 -3.69
N VAL A 153 12.05 -18.04 -3.69
CA VAL A 153 12.59 -18.75 -2.54
C VAL A 153 14.11 -18.71 -2.56
N ARG A 154 14.72 -18.24 -1.49
CA ARG A 154 16.16 -18.17 -1.32
C ARG A 154 16.58 -18.97 -0.09
N PRO A 155 17.11 -20.20 -0.26
CA PRO A 155 17.62 -21.00 0.83
C PRO A 155 18.75 -20.29 1.58
N LYS A 156 18.78 -20.43 2.89
CA LYS A 156 19.86 -20.01 3.77
C LYS A 156 20.67 -21.24 4.17
N LEU A 157 21.97 -21.15 3.99
CA LEU A 157 22.91 -22.20 4.36
C LEU A 157 23.79 -21.69 5.51
N ALA A 158 23.95 -22.49 6.56
CA ALA A 158 24.84 -22.20 7.67
C ALA A 158 26.08 -23.09 7.63
N CYS A 159 27.24 -22.53 7.91
CA CYS A 159 28.47 -23.29 8.03
C CYS A 159 28.49 -24.07 9.35
N SER A 160 28.86 -25.35 9.30
CA SER A 160 28.95 -26.23 10.47
C SER A 160 30.16 -25.96 11.38
N ARG A 161 31.11 -25.09 10.96
CA ARG A 161 32.34 -24.77 11.69
C ARG A 161 32.38 -23.36 12.27
N CYS A 162 31.87 -22.36 11.56
CA CYS A 162 32.02 -20.95 11.92
C CYS A 162 30.69 -20.20 11.94
N ASP A 163 29.56 -20.90 11.84
CA ASP A 163 28.19 -20.34 11.86
C ASP A 163 27.93 -19.21 10.83
N CYS A 164 28.83 -19.05 9.85
CA CYS A 164 28.63 -18.11 8.76
C CYS A 164 27.41 -18.52 7.94
N ILE A 165 26.50 -17.54 7.69
CA ILE A 165 25.29 -17.76 6.89
C ILE A 165 25.53 -17.28 5.47
N VAL A 166 25.24 -18.14 4.51
CA VAL A 166 25.32 -17.86 3.06
C VAL A 166 23.91 -17.91 2.46
N GLN A 167 23.57 -16.91 1.68
CA GLN A 167 22.30 -16.82 0.97
C GLN A 167 22.49 -16.12 -0.37
N ALA A 168 21.81 -16.57 -1.42
CA ALA A 168 21.81 -15.89 -2.71
C ALA A 168 21.30 -14.44 -2.60
N PRO A 169 21.87 -13.47 -3.35
CA PRO A 169 21.38 -12.11 -3.38
C PRO A 169 19.93 -12.05 -3.87
N GLN A 170 19.20 -11.03 -3.45
CA GLN A 170 17.84 -10.80 -3.93
C GLN A 170 17.91 -10.28 -5.37
N PRO A 171 17.09 -10.79 -6.30
CA PRO A 171 16.98 -10.22 -7.64
C PRO A 171 16.62 -8.74 -7.58
N PRO A 172 17.20 -7.90 -8.44
CA PRO A 172 16.89 -6.48 -8.49
C PRO A 172 15.42 -6.28 -8.83
N LYS A 173 14.81 -5.27 -8.19
CA LYS A 173 13.42 -4.88 -8.44
C LYS A 173 13.39 -3.44 -8.89
N PRO A 174 12.52 -3.07 -9.87
CA PRO A 174 12.38 -1.67 -10.29
C PRO A 174 12.01 -0.74 -9.13
N ILE A 175 11.20 -1.21 -8.22
CA ILE A 175 10.81 -0.50 -7.01
C ILE A 175 11.17 -1.37 -5.80
N GLU A 176 12.11 -0.89 -4.99
CA GLU A 176 12.47 -1.54 -3.74
C GLU A 176 11.24 -1.69 -2.83
N ARG A 177 11.16 -2.81 -2.12
CA ARG A 177 10.05 -3.15 -1.21
C ARG A 177 8.67 -3.21 -1.87
N SER A 178 8.56 -3.07 -3.20
CA SER A 178 7.32 -3.34 -3.93
C SER A 178 7.09 -4.83 -4.10
N TYR A 179 5.81 -5.18 -4.18
CA TYR A 179 5.37 -6.53 -4.58
C TYR A 179 4.94 -6.59 -6.05
N ALA A 180 4.99 -5.47 -6.79
CA ALA A 180 4.70 -5.47 -8.22
C ALA A 180 5.90 -6.02 -9.00
N SER A 181 5.62 -6.90 -9.95
CA SER A 181 6.58 -7.32 -10.95
C SER A 181 6.83 -6.21 -11.98
N PRO A 182 7.94 -6.26 -12.74
CA PRO A 182 8.15 -5.33 -13.86
C PRO A 182 7.01 -5.35 -14.89
N ALA A 183 6.45 -6.52 -15.17
CA ALA A 183 5.34 -6.67 -16.12
C ALA A 183 4.06 -6.00 -15.62
N LEU A 184 3.73 -6.13 -14.33
CA LEU A 184 2.58 -5.43 -13.74
C LEU A 184 2.77 -3.91 -13.76
N LEU A 185 3.97 -3.41 -13.45
CA LEU A 185 4.28 -1.98 -13.51
C LEU A 185 4.12 -1.44 -14.93
N ALA A 186 4.67 -2.14 -15.93
CA ALA A 186 4.54 -1.80 -17.34
C ALA A 186 3.05 -1.79 -17.77
N ARG A 187 2.28 -2.79 -17.37
CA ARG A 187 0.84 -2.87 -17.68
C ARG A 187 0.06 -1.69 -17.11
N ILE A 188 0.33 -1.29 -15.86
CA ILE A 188 -0.35 -0.15 -15.21
C ILE A 188 -0.05 1.15 -15.99
N ILE A 189 1.21 1.38 -16.38
CA ILE A 189 1.64 2.56 -17.12
C ILE A 189 1.01 2.59 -18.53
N MET A 190 1.12 1.50 -19.25
CA MET A 190 0.53 1.38 -20.59
C MET A 190 -0.98 1.60 -20.57
N ALA A 191 -1.68 0.96 -19.63
CA ALA A 191 -3.11 1.16 -19.48
C ALA A 191 -3.47 2.62 -19.16
N LYS A 192 -2.68 3.30 -18.31
CA LYS A 192 -2.95 4.68 -17.94
C LYS A 192 -2.70 5.67 -19.09
N PHE A 193 -1.58 5.55 -19.79
CA PHE A 193 -1.11 6.56 -20.73
C PHE A 193 -1.40 6.23 -22.20
N ALA A 194 -1.32 4.97 -22.61
CA ALA A 194 -1.61 4.55 -23.98
C ALA A 194 -3.06 4.15 -24.19
N GLU A 195 -3.70 3.51 -23.19
CA GLU A 195 -5.10 3.07 -23.28
C GLU A 195 -6.08 4.07 -22.62
N HIS A 196 -5.59 5.20 -22.10
CA HIS A 196 -6.38 6.22 -21.39
C HIS A 196 -7.25 5.68 -20.25
N LEU A 197 -6.82 4.61 -19.59
CA LEU A 197 -7.54 3.94 -18.52
C LEU A 197 -7.11 4.49 -17.13
N PRO A 198 -7.95 5.31 -16.46
CA PRO A 198 -7.58 5.90 -15.18
C PRO A 198 -7.33 4.83 -14.10
N LEU A 199 -6.46 5.12 -13.13
CA LEU A 199 -6.07 4.17 -12.08
C LEU A 199 -7.25 3.66 -11.23
N TYR A 200 -8.30 4.46 -11.04
CA TYR A 200 -9.49 4.02 -10.31
C TYR A 200 -10.25 2.92 -11.08
N ARG A 201 -10.34 3.01 -12.42
CA ARG A 201 -10.95 1.96 -13.24
C ARG A 201 -10.08 0.71 -13.29
N GLN A 202 -8.75 0.86 -13.36
CA GLN A 202 -7.84 -0.27 -13.24
C GLN A 202 -8.03 -0.99 -11.91
N SER A 203 -8.14 -0.25 -10.79
CA SER A 203 -8.41 -0.82 -9.46
C SER A 203 -9.71 -1.66 -9.44
N GLU A 204 -10.78 -1.16 -10.07
CA GLU A 204 -12.05 -1.89 -10.16
C GLU A 204 -11.97 -3.14 -11.06
N ILE A 205 -11.22 -3.05 -12.17
CA ILE A 205 -10.98 -4.20 -13.05
C ILE A 205 -10.21 -5.29 -12.32
N TYR A 206 -9.15 -4.93 -11.60
CA TYR A 206 -8.31 -5.87 -10.85
C TYR A 206 -9.07 -6.49 -9.67
N ALA A 207 -9.91 -5.71 -8.99
CA ALA A 207 -10.78 -6.22 -7.93
C ALA A 207 -11.76 -7.30 -8.42
N ARG A 208 -12.30 -7.16 -9.64
CA ARG A 208 -13.13 -8.19 -10.28
C ARG A 208 -12.36 -9.48 -10.59
N GLN A 209 -11.04 -9.40 -10.72
CA GLN A 209 -10.14 -10.54 -10.90
C GLN A 209 -9.61 -11.10 -9.57
N GLY A 210 -10.15 -10.63 -8.42
CA GLY A 210 -9.75 -11.07 -7.09
C GLY A 210 -8.50 -10.40 -6.53
N VAL A 211 -7.97 -9.34 -7.20
CA VAL A 211 -6.77 -8.64 -6.76
C VAL A 211 -7.10 -7.22 -6.33
N GLU A 212 -7.00 -6.96 -5.03
CA GLU A 212 -7.21 -5.62 -4.47
C GLU A 212 -5.95 -4.75 -4.60
N LEU A 213 -5.87 -3.96 -5.67
CA LEU A 213 -4.84 -2.94 -5.89
C LEU A 213 -5.43 -1.54 -5.71
N HIS A 214 -5.02 -0.88 -4.62
CA HIS A 214 -5.54 0.46 -4.34
C HIS A 214 -4.93 1.50 -5.29
N ARG A 215 -5.76 2.43 -5.80
CA ARG A 215 -5.35 3.49 -6.74
C ARG A 215 -4.15 4.33 -6.25
N ASN A 216 -4.05 4.58 -4.93
CA ASN A 216 -2.95 5.35 -4.36
C ASN A 216 -1.62 4.58 -4.43
N THR A 217 -1.65 3.25 -4.27
CA THR A 217 -0.47 2.38 -4.43
C THR A 217 0.02 2.42 -5.88
N MET A 218 -0.89 2.27 -6.84
CA MET A 218 -0.57 2.38 -8.26
C MET A 218 -0.06 3.78 -8.62
N GLY A 219 -0.64 4.85 -8.05
CA GLY A 219 -0.18 6.23 -8.24
C GLY A 219 1.27 6.40 -7.84
N ARG A 220 1.65 5.94 -6.64
CA ARG A 220 3.05 5.97 -6.19
C ARG A 220 4.00 5.17 -7.08
N TRP A 221 3.55 4.03 -7.62
CA TRP A 221 4.35 3.26 -8.57
C TRP A 221 4.55 4.01 -9.88
N VAL A 222 3.51 4.66 -10.39
CA VAL A 222 3.60 5.50 -11.59
C VAL A 222 4.59 6.65 -11.39
N ASP A 223 4.56 7.33 -10.25
CA ASP A 223 5.48 8.42 -9.93
C ASP A 223 6.94 7.93 -9.90
N ILE A 224 7.23 6.83 -9.18
CA ILE A 224 8.58 6.25 -9.10
C ILE A 224 9.07 5.79 -10.49
N MET A 225 8.22 5.13 -11.26
CA MET A 225 8.57 4.69 -12.61
C MET A 225 8.80 5.87 -13.55
N GLY A 226 8.06 6.97 -13.38
CA GLY A 226 8.30 8.22 -14.12
C GLY A 226 9.72 8.74 -13.91
N GLU A 227 10.21 8.75 -12.67
CA GLU A 227 11.59 9.14 -12.36
C GLU A 227 12.63 8.16 -12.94
N GLN A 228 12.34 6.86 -12.91
CA GLN A 228 13.26 5.86 -13.49
C GLN A 228 13.32 5.92 -15.02
N LEU A 229 12.24 6.33 -15.68
CA LEU A 229 12.19 6.53 -17.13
C LEU A 229 12.76 7.89 -17.57
N ARG A 230 13.17 8.74 -16.61
CA ARG A 230 13.70 10.08 -16.89
C ARG A 230 14.85 10.09 -17.90
N PRO A 231 15.87 9.21 -17.81
CA PRO A 231 16.96 9.20 -18.79
C PRO A 231 16.47 8.96 -20.21
N LEU A 232 15.50 8.05 -20.41
CA LEU A 232 14.90 7.79 -21.70
C LEU A 232 14.10 9.00 -22.22
N TYR A 233 13.37 9.67 -21.32
CA TYR A 233 12.67 10.90 -21.66
C TYR A 233 13.62 12.02 -22.09
N ASP A 234 14.76 12.18 -21.37
CA ASP A 234 15.73 13.22 -21.66
C ASP A 234 16.42 12.99 -23.02
N GLU A 235 16.72 11.73 -23.38
CA GLU A 235 17.22 11.38 -24.71
C GLU A 235 16.18 11.63 -25.82
N LEU A 236 14.92 11.23 -25.59
CA LEU A 236 13.84 11.51 -26.54
C LEU A 236 13.64 13.02 -26.72
N LYS A 237 13.68 13.78 -25.63
CA LYS A 237 13.59 15.24 -25.67
C LYS A 237 14.75 15.83 -26.46
N HIS A 238 15.97 15.35 -26.24
CA HIS A 238 17.14 15.79 -26.99
C HIS A 238 16.95 15.52 -28.50
N TYR A 239 16.54 14.32 -28.85
CA TYR A 239 16.26 13.95 -30.26
C TYR A 239 15.20 14.84 -30.91
N VAL A 240 14.07 15.04 -30.25
CA VAL A 240 12.94 15.83 -30.78
C VAL A 240 13.33 17.29 -30.99
N LEU A 241 14.17 17.84 -30.09
CA LEU A 241 14.61 19.26 -30.15
C LEU A 241 15.89 19.49 -30.97
N MET A 242 16.48 18.46 -31.59
CA MET A 242 17.59 18.67 -32.54
C MET A 242 17.17 19.64 -33.63
N PRO A 243 18.14 20.38 -34.28
CA PRO A 243 17.85 21.28 -35.37
C PRO A 243 16.99 20.60 -36.45
N GLY A 244 15.91 21.25 -36.85
CA GLY A 244 14.92 20.74 -37.79
C GLY A 244 13.54 21.35 -37.55
N LYS A 245 12.53 20.77 -38.18
CA LYS A 245 11.15 21.24 -38.05
C LYS A 245 10.47 20.51 -36.88
N VAL A 246 9.92 21.26 -35.95
CA VAL A 246 9.20 20.73 -34.80
C VAL A 246 7.80 21.35 -34.76
N HIS A 247 6.79 20.51 -34.67
CA HIS A 247 5.41 20.92 -34.43
C HIS A 247 5.14 20.91 -32.93
N ALA A 248 4.41 21.91 -32.43
CA ALA A 248 4.04 22.02 -31.04
C ALA A 248 2.55 22.35 -30.91
N ASP A 249 1.89 21.68 -29.96
CA ASP A 249 0.49 21.93 -29.63
C ASP A 249 0.29 21.86 -28.13
N ASP A 250 -0.71 22.58 -27.59
CA ASP A 250 -1.01 22.59 -26.18
C ASP A 250 -2.46 22.23 -25.86
N THR A 251 -2.64 21.46 -24.77
CA THR A 251 -3.96 21.10 -24.24
C THR A 251 -4.13 21.67 -22.85
N PRO A 252 -5.20 22.45 -22.57
CA PRO A 252 -5.45 22.93 -21.22
C PRO A 252 -5.89 21.79 -20.30
N VAL A 253 -5.31 21.72 -19.10
CA VAL A 253 -5.62 20.69 -18.07
C VAL A 253 -5.86 21.36 -16.72
N ASN A 254 -6.81 20.81 -15.96
CA ASN A 254 -7.06 21.28 -14.60
C ASN A 254 -6.04 20.67 -13.64
N VAL A 255 -5.23 21.50 -13.00
CA VAL A 255 -4.22 21.13 -12.03
C VAL A 255 -4.75 21.44 -10.62
N LEU A 256 -4.72 20.44 -9.73
CA LEU A 256 -5.07 20.62 -8.33
C LEU A 256 -3.99 21.45 -7.63
N GLU A 257 -4.41 22.47 -6.90
CA GLU A 257 -3.54 23.30 -6.08
C GLU A 257 -3.95 23.13 -4.61
N PRO A 258 -3.21 22.31 -3.84
CA PRO A 258 -3.57 22.06 -2.43
C PRO A 258 -3.65 23.34 -1.62
N GLY A 259 -4.72 23.52 -0.84
CA GLY A 259 -4.94 24.69 0.02
C GLY A 259 -5.68 25.86 -0.61
N GLN A 260 -5.91 25.88 -1.93
CA GLN A 260 -6.58 26.99 -2.60
C GLN A 260 -8.09 26.77 -2.87
N GLY A 261 -8.61 25.57 -2.68
CA GLY A 261 -10.01 25.21 -2.94
C GLY A 261 -10.44 25.33 -4.41
N LYS A 262 -9.53 25.68 -5.32
CA LYS A 262 -9.76 25.83 -6.77
C LYS A 262 -8.68 25.10 -7.55
N THR A 263 -9.04 24.67 -8.75
CA THR A 263 -8.05 24.16 -9.72
C THR A 263 -7.45 25.32 -10.52
N ARG A 264 -6.17 25.22 -10.84
CA ARG A 264 -5.49 26.10 -11.77
C ARG A 264 -5.51 25.47 -13.17
N THR A 265 -5.72 26.26 -14.22
CA THR A 265 -5.54 25.79 -15.59
C THR A 265 -4.04 25.73 -15.90
N GLY A 266 -3.51 24.51 -16.04
CA GLY A 266 -2.19 24.24 -16.60
C GLY A 266 -2.30 23.95 -18.10
N ARG A 267 -1.16 23.79 -18.75
CA ARG A 267 -1.08 23.39 -20.17
C ARG A 267 -0.13 22.21 -20.32
N LEU A 268 -0.57 21.21 -21.05
CA LEU A 268 0.24 20.06 -21.43
C LEU A 268 0.68 20.29 -22.87
N TRP A 269 1.99 20.40 -23.08
CA TRP A 269 2.59 20.61 -24.39
C TRP A 269 3.05 19.30 -25.02
N VAL A 270 2.73 19.13 -26.30
CA VAL A 270 3.20 18.02 -27.12
C VAL A 270 4.12 18.58 -28.18
N TYR A 271 5.26 17.94 -28.39
CA TYR A 271 6.23 18.29 -29.41
C TYR A 271 6.42 17.09 -30.32
N VAL A 272 6.32 17.31 -31.62
CA VAL A 272 6.50 16.28 -32.66
C VAL A 272 7.54 16.75 -33.65
N ARG A 273 8.60 15.95 -33.84
CA ARG A 273 9.59 16.19 -34.86
C ARG A 273 9.04 15.71 -36.20
N ASP A 274 9.22 16.54 -37.25
CA ASP A 274 8.98 16.18 -38.64
C ASP A 274 10.27 15.58 -39.20
N ASP A 275 10.20 14.45 -39.88
CA ASP A 275 11.36 13.77 -40.51
C ASP A 275 11.87 14.50 -41.78
#